data_421d1fcfff6318e2c9222dec1efdad45
#
_entry.id   421d1fcfff6318e2c9222dec1efdad45
#
_cell.length_a   1.000
_cell.length_b   1.000
_cell.length_c   1.000
_cell.angle_alpha   90.00
_cell.angle_beta   90.00
_cell.angle_gamma   90.00
#
_symmetry.space_group_name_H-M   'P 1'
#
loop_
_entity.id
_entity.type
_entity.pdbx_description
1 polymer ?
#
loop_
_entity_poly.entity_id
_entity_poly.type
_entity_poly.pdbx_seq_one_letter_code
_entity_poly.pdbx_strand_id
1 'polypeptide(L)'
;MVNQVGVAVQSLQETAARLKASGVQVQPGVNGRADQAFMTIPDGLSIEIVEDKNQKVPIQHRNIQFSVTESSIPEIQAWYAKVFSAKPLTLDQNRVAEIPGASLNFVKADRPTITTKGRALDHIGFDVKNLEAFLNNLQANAIKLDRPYTKTPFVALAFIYDPWGTYIELNERPSYQ
;
A
#
# COMPACT_ATOMS: atom_id res chain seq x y z
N MET A 1 -5.94 8.81 -2.31
CA MET A 1 -4.85 8.79 -1.30
C MET A 1 -4.89 7.49 -0.52
N VAL A 2 -3.73 6.95 -0.15
CA VAL A 2 -3.68 5.79 0.77
C VAL A 2 -4.20 6.22 2.15
N ASN A 3 -5.18 5.49 2.67
CA ASN A 3 -5.82 5.77 3.95
C ASN A 3 -5.81 4.58 4.92
N GLN A 4 -5.43 3.40 4.45
CA GLN A 4 -5.31 2.20 5.26
C GLN A 4 -4.21 1.29 4.73
N VAL A 5 -3.50 0.65 5.67
CA VAL A 5 -2.55 -0.43 5.40
C VAL A 5 -3.00 -1.65 6.17
N GLY A 6 -3.06 -2.80 5.51
CA GLY A 6 -3.40 -4.07 6.12
C GLY A 6 -2.17 -4.92 6.39
N VAL A 7 -2.13 -5.50 7.58
CA VAL A 7 -1.13 -6.48 7.97
C VAL A 7 -1.78 -7.76 8.49
N ALA A 8 -1.11 -8.89 8.28
CA ALA A 8 -1.49 -10.16 8.89
C ALA A 8 -0.56 -10.47 10.08
N VAL A 9 -1.12 -11.04 11.12
CA VAL A 9 -0.41 -11.49 12.33
C VAL A 9 -0.80 -12.92 12.67
N GLN A 10 0.08 -13.67 13.34
CA GLN A 10 -0.20 -15.06 13.71
C GLN A 10 -1.29 -15.17 14.80
N SER A 11 -1.36 -14.21 15.72
CA SER A 11 -2.36 -14.14 16.78
C SER A 11 -2.84 -12.70 16.94
N LEU A 12 -4.11 -12.47 16.63
CA LEU A 12 -4.73 -11.16 16.84
C LEU A 12 -4.88 -10.86 18.33
N GLN A 13 -5.23 -11.86 19.14
CA GLN A 13 -5.39 -11.70 20.58
C GLN A 13 -4.10 -11.22 21.26
N GLU A 14 -2.96 -11.85 20.97
CA GLU A 14 -1.66 -11.46 21.52
C GLU A 14 -1.23 -10.07 21.00
N THR A 15 -1.42 -9.83 19.72
CA THR A 15 -1.07 -8.54 19.10
C THR A 15 -1.89 -7.42 19.73
N ALA A 16 -3.20 -7.59 19.85
CA ALA A 16 -4.09 -6.60 20.48
C ALA A 16 -3.75 -6.37 21.96
N ALA A 17 -3.37 -7.43 22.70
CA ALA A 17 -2.95 -7.29 24.10
C ALA A 17 -1.66 -6.45 24.22
N ARG A 18 -0.66 -6.70 23.37
CA ARG A 18 0.60 -5.92 23.34
C ARG A 18 0.36 -4.45 22.97
N LEU A 19 -0.46 -4.19 21.94
CA LEU A 19 -0.82 -2.83 21.53
C LEU A 19 -1.52 -2.07 22.67
N LYS A 20 -2.49 -2.69 23.34
CA LYS A 20 -3.19 -2.11 24.50
C LYS A 20 -2.24 -1.85 25.67
N ALA A 21 -1.32 -2.77 25.97
CA ALA A 21 -0.30 -2.58 27.00
C ALA A 21 0.63 -1.40 26.70
N SER A 22 0.83 -1.06 25.41
CA SER A 22 1.59 0.10 24.94
C SER A 22 0.74 1.39 24.81
N GLY A 23 -0.51 1.38 25.30
CA GLY A 23 -1.40 2.53 25.25
C GLY A 23 -2.11 2.76 23.91
N VAL A 24 -1.99 1.83 22.95
CA VAL A 24 -2.65 1.91 21.65
C VAL A 24 -4.09 1.44 21.76
N GLN A 25 -5.03 2.24 21.26
CA GLN A 25 -6.43 1.83 21.16
C GLN A 25 -6.63 0.89 19.98
N VAL A 26 -7.18 -0.30 20.25
CA VAL A 26 -7.51 -1.30 19.26
C VAL A 26 -9.02 -1.41 19.16
N GLN A 27 -9.54 -1.19 17.96
CA GLN A 27 -10.96 -1.28 17.62
C GLN A 27 -11.29 -2.68 17.08
N PRO A 28 -12.48 -3.21 17.34
CA PRO A 28 -12.91 -4.52 16.83
C PRO A 28 -13.05 -4.50 15.30
N GLY A 29 -13.03 -5.71 14.72
CA GLY A 29 -13.28 -5.90 13.30
C GLY A 29 -14.68 -5.48 12.89
N VAL A 30 -14.82 -5.11 11.61
CA VAL A 30 -16.11 -4.73 11.02
C VAL A 30 -17.05 -5.94 10.94
N ASN A 31 -18.35 -5.70 11.02
CA ASN A 31 -19.38 -6.73 10.92
C ASN A 31 -19.18 -7.93 11.89
N GLY A 32 -18.57 -7.68 13.07
CA GLY A 32 -18.35 -8.71 14.09
C GLY A 32 -17.24 -9.72 13.78
N ARG A 33 -16.36 -9.42 12.83
CA ARG A 33 -15.22 -10.29 12.51
C ARG A 33 -14.27 -10.42 13.70
N ALA A 34 -14.15 -11.62 14.25
CA ALA A 34 -13.27 -11.90 15.39
C ALA A 34 -11.78 -12.04 15.00
N ASP A 35 -11.49 -12.26 13.70
CA ASP A 35 -10.16 -12.37 13.12
C ASP A 35 -9.57 -11.05 12.65
N GLN A 36 -10.24 -9.92 12.92
CA GLN A 36 -9.88 -8.59 12.42
C GLN A 36 -9.93 -7.55 13.53
N ALA A 37 -9.00 -6.62 13.51
CA ALA A 37 -9.02 -5.42 14.35
C ALA A 37 -8.43 -4.24 13.60
N PHE A 38 -8.63 -3.03 14.14
CA PHE A 38 -8.10 -1.80 13.59
C PHE A 38 -7.40 -0.97 14.66
N MET A 39 -6.40 -0.21 14.24
CA MET A 39 -5.86 0.92 15.00
C MET A 39 -5.71 2.12 14.07
N THR A 40 -5.79 3.32 14.64
CA THR A 40 -5.58 4.56 13.89
C THR A 40 -4.38 5.27 14.47
N ILE A 41 -3.44 5.66 13.63
CA ILE A 41 -2.31 6.49 14.04
C ILE A 41 -2.69 7.99 13.98
N PRO A 42 -1.94 8.88 14.67
CA PRO A 42 -2.34 10.29 14.85
C PRO A 42 -2.68 11.07 13.57
N ASP A 43 -2.11 10.72 12.41
CA ASP A 43 -2.40 11.36 11.13
C ASP A 43 -3.65 10.82 10.42
N GLY A 44 -4.42 9.95 11.07
CA GLY A 44 -5.66 9.38 10.54
C GLY A 44 -5.47 8.18 9.61
N LEU A 45 -4.24 7.68 9.43
CA LEU A 45 -4.01 6.42 8.74
C LEU A 45 -4.55 5.26 9.58
N SER A 46 -5.38 4.42 8.98
CA SER A 46 -5.87 3.19 9.58
C SER A 46 -4.89 2.04 9.33
N ILE A 47 -4.65 1.24 10.37
CA ILE A 47 -3.94 -0.03 10.23
C ILE A 47 -4.95 -1.15 10.50
N GLU A 48 -5.22 -1.94 9.48
CA GLU A 48 -6.00 -3.17 9.59
C GLU A 48 -5.08 -4.30 10.05
N ILE A 49 -5.50 -5.06 11.05
CA ILE A 49 -4.77 -6.22 11.57
C ILE A 49 -5.68 -7.43 11.42
N VAL A 50 -5.23 -8.43 10.67
CA VAL A 50 -5.98 -9.66 10.43
C VAL A 50 -5.19 -10.86 10.94
N GLU A 51 -5.87 -11.81 11.58
CA GLU A 51 -5.24 -13.05 12.00
C GLU A 51 -5.04 -13.99 10.81
N ASP A 52 -3.80 -14.49 10.64
CA ASP A 52 -3.48 -15.61 9.77
C ASP A 52 -2.56 -16.57 10.54
N LYS A 53 -3.17 -17.62 11.09
CA LYS A 53 -2.47 -18.64 11.90
C LYS A 53 -1.43 -19.44 11.11
N ASN A 54 -1.50 -19.41 9.79
CA ASN A 54 -0.63 -20.21 8.93
C ASN A 54 0.61 -19.45 8.45
N GLN A 55 0.68 -18.13 8.66
CA GLN A 55 1.85 -17.35 8.23
C GLN A 55 3.12 -17.73 8.99
N LYS A 56 4.27 -17.58 8.32
CA LYS A 56 5.58 -18.03 8.85
C LYS A 56 6.37 -16.94 9.53
N VAL A 57 5.94 -15.69 9.41
CA VAL A 57 6.60 -14.50 9.97
C VAL A 57 5.66 -13.83 11.00
N PRO A 58 6.19 -13.10 11.98
CA PRO A 58 5.37 -12.46 13.01
C PRO A 58 4.35 -11.47 12.45
N ILE A 59 4.75 -10.68 11.43
CA ILE A 59 3.90 -9.71 10.74
C ILE A 59 4.19 -9.81 9.25
N GLN A 60 3.14 -9.81 8.44
CA GLN A 60 3.23 -9.78 6.98
C GLN A 60 2.37 -8.66 6.43
N HIS A 61 2.90 -7.89 5.48
CA HIS A 61 2.11 -6.94 4.71
C HIS A 61 1.04 -7.68 3.90
N ARG A 62 -0.15 -7.12 3.81
CA ARG A 62 -1.29 -7.75 3.17
C ARG A 62 -1.92 -6.90 2.09
N ASN A 63 -2.34 -5.70 2.43
CA ASN A 63 -2.99 -4.80 1.47
C ASN A 63 -2.67 -3.33 1.74
N ILE A 64 -2.88 -2.53 0.68
CA ILE A 64 -2.87 -1.07 0.74
C ILE A 64 -4.23 -0.61 0.22
N GLN A 65 -4.94 0.24 0.95
CA GLN A 65 -6.20 0.79 0.53
C GLN A 65 -6.05 2.23 0.04
N PHE A 66 -6.52 2.46 -1.17
CA PHE A 66 -6.57 3.78 -1.81
C PHE A 66 -8.00 4.29 -1.75
N SER A 67 -8.18 5.44 -1.14
CA SER A 67 -9.45 6.14 -1.08
C SER A 67 -9.44 7.27 -2.11
N VAL A 68 -10.30 7.18 -3.12
CA VAL A 68 -10.40 8.11 -4.25
C VAL A 68 -11.86 8.44 -4.54
N THR A 69 -12.13 9.41 -5.41
CA THR A 69 -13.52 9.64 -5.86
C THR A 69 -14.08 8.39 -6.53
N GLU A 70 -15.38 8.16 -6.40
CA GLU A 70 -16.01 6.95 -6.92
C GLU A 70 -15.79 6.77 -8.44
N SER A 71 -15.87 7.86 -9.20
CA SER A 71 -15.60 7.86 -10.64
C SER A 71 -14.15 7.50 -10.99
N SER A 72 -13.20 7.76 -10.10
CA SER A 72 -11.77 7.45 -10.32
C SER A 72 -11.39 5.99 -9.99
N ILE A 73 -12.27 5.22 -9.36
CA ILE A 73 -11.94 3.84 -8.97
C ILE A 73 -11.55 2.95 -10.16
N PRO A 74 -12.27 2.93 -11.29
CA PRO A 74 -11.85 2.17 -12.46
C PRO A 74 -10.53 2.67 -13.06
N GLU A 75 -10.30 3.98 -13.03
CA GLU A 75 -9.13 4.61 -13.62
C GLU A 75 -7.85 4.28 -12.83
N ILE A 76 -7.90 4.37 -11.48
CA ILE A 76 -6.76 4.04 -10.63
C ILE A 76 -6.41 2.55 -10.73
N GLN A 77 -7.40 1.66 -10.77
CA GLN A 77 -7.16 0.24 -10.99
C GLN A 77 -6.44 -0.01 -12.34
N ALA A 78 -6.92 0.61 -13.41
CA ALA A 78 -6.33 0.49 -14.74
C ALA A 78 -4.91 1.08 -14.79
N TRP A 79 -4.66 2.18 -14.09
CA TRP A 79 -3.35 2.79 -14.02
C TRP A 79 -2.32 1.87 -13.32
N TYR A 80 -2.66 1.29 -12.16
CA TYR A 80 -1.76 0.35 -11.48
C TYR A 80 -1.55 -0.94 -12.29
N ALA A 81 -2.58 -1.42 -12.98
CA ALA A 81 -2.44 -2.54 -13.91
C ALA A 81 -1.47 -2.23 -15.06
N LYS A 82 -1.58 -1.04 -15.65
CA LYS A 82 -0.72 -0.60 -16.77
C LYS A 82 0.73 -0.35 -16.32
N VAL A 83 0.92 0.34 -15.21
CA VAL A 83 2.25 0.81 -14.77
C VAL A 83 3.03 -0.29 -14.06
N PHE A 84 2.39 -1.03 -13.16
CA PHE A 84 3.04 -2.02 -12.31
C PHE A 84 2.70 -3.47 -12.69
N SER A 85 1.98 -3.69 -13.80
CA SER A 85 1.48 -5.00 -14.20
C SER A 85 0.63 -5.67 -13.11
N ALA A 86 -0.03 -4.85 -12.27
CA ALA A 86 -0.93 -5.36 -11.26
C ALA A 86 -2.12 -6.06 -11.92
N LYS A 87 -2.53 -7.22 -11.40
CA LYS A 87 -3.65 -8.00 -11.93
C LYS A 87 -4.97 -7.45 -11.42
N PRO A 88 -5.81 -6.81 -12.28
CA PRO A 88 -7.08 -6.25 -11.85
C PRO A 88 -8.09 -7.36 -11.54
N LEU A 89 -8.81 -7.21 -10.42
CA LEU A 89 -9.86 -8.11 -9.96
C LEU A 89 -11.05 -7.30 -9.43
N THR A 90 -12.18 -7.99 -9.25
CA THR A 90 -13.34 -7.49 -8.51
C THR A 90 -13.66 -8.53 -7.45
N LEU A 91 -13.59 -8.14 -6.16
CA LEU A 91 -13.88 -8.97 -5.02
C LEU A 91 -15.03 -8.33 -4.23
N ASP A 92 -16.13 -9.04 -4.04
CA ASP A 92 -17.31 -8.54 -3.31
C ASP A 92 -17.72 -7.12 -3.73
N GLN A 93 -17.77 -6.87 -5.05
CA GLN A 93 -18.05 -5.58 -5.70
C GLN A 93 -16.96 -4.51 -5.54
N ASN A 94 -15.89 -4.77 -4.79
CA ASN A 94 -14.77 -3.85 -4.65
C ASN A 94 -13.73 -4.07 -5.76
N ARG A 95 -13.21 -2.98 -6.32
CA ARG A 95 -12.11 -3.01 -7.27
C ARG A 95 -10.80 -3.21 -6.53
N VAL A 96 -10.04 -4.19 -6.99
CA VAL A 96 -8.76 -4.62 -6.40
C VAL A 96 -7.74 -4.84 -7.51
N ALA A 97 -6.46 -4.66 -7.23
CA ALA A 97 -5.39 -5.11 -8.11
C ALA A 97 -4.34 -5.87 -7.29
N GLU A 98 -3.99 -7.07 -7.72
CA GLU A 98 -2.97 -7.88 -7.06
C GLU A 98 -1.58 -7.61 -7.63
N ILE A 99 -0.63 -7.48 -6.73
CA ILE A 99 0.81 -7.42 -7.00
C ILE A 99 1.52 -8.49 -6.17
N PRO A 100 2.76 -8.88 -6.51
CA PRO A 100 3.52 -9.78 -5.66
C PRO A 100 3.63 -9.26 -4.23
N GLY A 101 3.14 -10.02 -3.26
CA GLY A 101 3.22 -9.72 -1.82
C GLY A 101 2.14 -8.80 -1.26
N ALA A 102 1.23 -8.25 -2.07
CA ALA A 102 0.15 -7.39 -1.56
C ALA A 102 -1.05 -7.28 -2.51
N SER A 103 -2.17 -6.82 -1.95
CA SER A 103 -3.35 -6.41 -2.68
C SER A 103 -3.55 -4.89 -2.59
N LEU A 104 -3.87 -4.25 -3.71
CA LEU A 104 -4.22 -2.84 -3.80
C LEU A 104 -5.74 -2.73 -3.84
N ASN A 105 -6.35 -2.16 -2.81
CA ASN A 105 -7.81 -2.03 -2.70
C ASN A 105 -8.22 -0.60 -3.03
N PHE A 106 -9.20 -0.41 -3.93
CA PHE A 106 -9.65 0.91 -4.35
C PHE A 106 -11.07 1.14 -3.86
N VAL A 107 -11.23 2.14 -2.97
CA VAL A 107 -12.49 2.44 -2.32
C VAL A 107 -12.88 3.91 -2.51
N LYS A 108 -14.18 4.19 -2.36
CA LYS A 108 -14.70 5.56 -2.40
C LYS A 108 -14.17 6.38 -1.23
N ALA A 109 -13.73 7.59 -1.52
CA ALA A 109 -13.35 8.58 -0.52
C ALA A 109 -14.58 9.31 0.00
N ASP A 110 -14.66 9.47 1.34
CA ASP A 110 -15.65 10.34 1.98
C ASP A 110 -15.25 11.82 1.95
N ARG A 111 -14.00 12.10 1.62
CA ARG A 111 -13.40 13.45 1.59
C ARG A 111 -12.48 13.60 0.37
N PRO A 112 -12.18 14.83 -0.06
CA PRO A 112 -11.17 15.07 -1.10
C PRO A 112 -9.85 14.40 -0.77
N THR A 113 -9.23 13.80 -1.79
CA THR A 113 -7.92 13.16 -1.64
C THR A 113 -6.82 14.23 -1.58
N ILE A 114 -5.82 13.99 -0.76
CA ILE A 114 -4.61 14.82 -0.64
C ILE A 114 -3.37 13.95 -0.85
N THR A 115 -2.24 14.56 -1.23
CA THR A 115 -0.99 13.81 -1.40
C THR A 115 -0.55 13.11 -0.12
N THR A 116 0.13 11.97 -0.25
CA THR A 116 0.72 11.26 0.90
C THR A 116 2.03 11.87 1.36
N LYS A 117 2.79 12.52 0.46
CA LYS A 117 4.12 13.08 0.77
C LYS A 117 4.06 14.05 1.96
N GLY A 118 4.95 13.86 2.93
CA GLY A 118 5.03 14.65 4.16
C GLY A 118 4.04 14.27 5.25
N ARG A 119 3.32 13.15 5.13
CA ARG A 119 2.37 12.63 6.11
C ARG A 119 2.95 11.43 6.86
N ALA A 120 2.19 10.88 7.82
CA ALA A 120 2.61 9.68 8.57
C ALA A 120 2.87 8.48 7.66
N LEU A 121 2.04 8.28 6.61
CA LEU A 121 2.39 7.47 5.47
C LEU A 121 2.86 8.42 4.36
N ASP A 122 4.16 8.65 4.27
CA ASP A 122 4.75 9.55 3.27
C ASP A 122 4.69 8.94 1.87
N HIS A 123 5.11 7.70 1.72
CA HIS A 123 5.15 6.99 0.44
C HIS A 123 4.89 5.49 0.59
N ILE A 124 4.64 4.84 -0.54
CA ILE A 124 4.66 3.39 -0.68
C ILE A 124 5.81 3.00 -1.59
N GLY A 125 6.48 1.88 -1.30
CA GLY A 125 7.64 1.41 -2.06
C GLY A 125 7.31 0.20 -2.92
N PHE A 126 7.81 0.19 -4.16
CA PHE A 126 7.79 -0.97 -5.04
C PHE A 126 9.22 -1.38 -5.40
N ASP A 127 9.55 -2.64 -5.16
CA ASP A 127 10.80 -3.21 -5.65
C ASP A 127 10.62 -3.64 -7.11
N VAL A 128 11.49 -3.18 -7.99
CA VAL A 128 11.52 -3.51 -9.42
C VAL A 128 12.84 -4.16 -9.80
N LYS A 129 12.83 -5.12 -10.73
CA LYS A 129 14.03 -5.89 -11.09
C LYS A 129 15.09 -5.09 -11.87
N ASN A 130 14.66 -4.12 -12.66
CA ASN A 130 15.51 -3.25 -13.47
C ASN A 130 14.90 -1.87 -13.49
N LEU A 131 15.35 -1.03 -12.57
CA LEU A 131 14.77 0.30 -12.39
C LEU A 131 15.01 1.19 -13.61
N GLU A 132 16.18 1.14 -14.23
CA GLU A 132 16.49 1.97 -15.40
C GLU A 132 15.56 1.66 -16.59
N ALA A 133 15.35 0.38 -16.90
CA ALA A 133 14.39 -0.03 -17.93
C ALA A 133 12.95 0.34 -17.56
N PHE A 134 12.60 0.24 -16.28
CA PHE A 134 11.28 0.66 -15.79
C PHE A 134 11.07 2.16 -15.95
N LEU A 135 12.06 3.00 -15.63
CA LEU A 135 12.00 4.45 -15.80
C LEU A 135 11.86 4.87 -17.28
N ASN A 136 12.54 4.18 -18.20
CA ASN A 136 12.36 4.40 -19.62
C ASN A 136 10.91 4.15 -20.07
N ASN A 137 10.28 3.09 -19.53
CA ASN A 137 8.86 2.80 -19.78
C ASN A 137 7.94 3.88 -19.18
N LEU A 138 8.23 4.37 -17.97
CA LEU A 138 7.47 5.48 -17.37
C LEU A 138 7.54 6.74 -18.24
N GLN A 139 8.73 7.10 -18.71
CA GLN A 139 8.93 8.25 -19.59
C GLN A 139 8.17 8.12 -20.90
N ALA A 140 8.18 6.94 -21.53
CA ALA A 140 7.41 6.65 -22.73
C ALA A 140 5.89 6.79 -22.52
N ASN A 141 5.42 6.64 -21.29
CA ASN A 141 4.03 6.83 -20.87
C ASN A 141 3.77 8.23 -20.27
N ALA A 142 4.68 9.19 -20.46
CA ALA A 142 4.59 10.58 -19.96
C ALA A 142 4.49 10.69 -18.43
N ILE A 143 4.93 9.69 -17.68
CA ILE A 143 5.00 9.72 -16.21
C ILE A 143 6.34 10.36 -15.82
N LYS A 144 6.26 11.47 -15.07
CA LYS A 144 7.44 12.24 -14.66
C LYS A 144 7.98 11.78 -13.31
N LEU A 145 9.31 11.82 -13.17
CA LEU A 145 9.96 11.64 -11.89
C LEU A 145 9.79 12.91 -11.02
N ASP A 146 9.53 12.73 -9.72
CA ASP A 146 9.58 13.82 -8.72
C ASP A 146 11.02 14.07 -8.27
N ARG A 147 11.82 13.02 -8.18
CA ARG A 147 13.26 13.09 -7.88
C ARG A 147 14.06 12.40 -8.95
N PRO A 148 15.26 12.89 -9.26
CA PRO A 148 16.19 12.24 -10.19
C PRO A 148 16.49 10.80 -9.76
N TYR A 149 16.67 9.93 -10.73
CA TYR A 149 17.20 8.59 -10.51
C TYR A 149 18.57 8.65 -9.80
N THR A 150 18.70 7.89 -8.74
CA THR A 150 19.95 7.79 -7.97
C THR A 150 20.33 6.32 -7.85
N LYS A 151 21.61 6.01 -8.08
CA LYS A 151 22.15 4.66 -7.95
C LYS A 151 23.36 4.66 -7.02
N THR A 152 23.34 3.74 -6.07
CA THR A 152 24.45 3.45 -5.15
C THR A 152 24.83 1.97 -5.28
N PRO A 153 25.89 1.50 -4.64
CA PRO A 153 26.22 0.06 -4.60
C PRO A 153 25.14 -0.80 -3.91
N PHE A 154 24.26 -0.18 -3.10
CA PHE A 154 23.30 -0.91 -2.26
C PHE A 154 21.86 -0.82 -2.75
N VAL A 155 21.52 0.24 -3.49
CA VAL A 155 20.17 0.50 -3.94
C VAL A 155 20.16 1.50 -5.09
N ALA A 156 19.24 1.33 -6.02
CA ALA A 156 18.85 2.37 -6.95
C ALA A 156 17.44 2.84 -6.60
N LEU A 157 17.19 4.16 -6.68
CA LEU A 157 15.98 4.82 -6.23
C LEU A 157 15.46 5.80 -7.28
N ALA A 158 14.14 5.87 -7.39
CA ALA A 158 13.43 6.95 -8.07
C ALA A 158 12.08 7.18 -7.38
N PHE A 159 11.47 8.35 -7.59
CA PHE A 159 10.19 8.70 -7.00
C PHE A 159 9.25 9.26 -8.07
N ILE A 160 8.01 8.85 -7.99
CA ILE A 160 6.92 9.34 -8.84
C ILE A 160 5.69 9.67 -8.00
N TYR A 161 4.71 10.33 -8.61
CA TYR A 161 3.34 10.37 -8.10
C TYR A 161 2.42 9.55 -9.00
N ASP A 162 1.45 8.88 -8.39
CA ASP A 162 0.27 8.48 -9.16
C ASP A 162 -0.61 9.73 -9.45
N PRO A 163 -1.55 9.64 -10.40
CA PRO A 163 -2.42 10.77 -10.72
C PRO A 163 -3.32 11.26 -9.58
N TRP A 164 -3.45 10.49 -8.51
CA TRP A 164 -4.30 10.80 -7.34
C TRP A 164 -3.52 11.29 -6.13
N GLY A 165 -2.20 11.51 -6.28
CA GLY A 165 -1.35 12.11 -5.26
C GLY A 165 -0.67 11.14 -4.31
N THR A 166 -0.68 9.83 -4.61
CA THR A 166 0.14 8.88 -3.86
C THR A 166 1.60 9.03 -4.27
N TYR A 167 2.47 9.28 -3.29
CA TYR A 167 3.90 9.31 -3.50
C TYR A 167 4.45 7.89 -3.51
N ILE A 168 5.21 7.55 -4.53
CA ILE A 168 5.67 6.19 -4.80
C ILE A 168 7.19 6.19 -4.92
N GLU A 169 7.84 5.39 -4.08
CA GLU A 169 9.25 5.07 -4.18
C GLU A 169 9.42 3.82 -5.05
N LEU A 170 10.33 3.90 -6.01
CA LEU A 170 10.74 2.79 -6.87
C LEU A 170 12.14 2.36 -6.48
N ASN A 171 12.29 1.10 -6.13
CA ASN A 171 13.53 0.54 -5.63
C ASN A 171 14.05 -0.56 -6.55
N GLU A 172 15.36 -0.58 -6.82
CA GLU A 172 16.08 -1.76 -7.25
C GLU A 172 17.12 -2.09 -6.21
N ARG A 173 16.99 -3.24 -5.55
CA ARG A 173 17.93 -3.74 -4.57
C ARG A 173 18.76 -4.86 -5.18
N PRO A 174 20.04 -4.99 -4.82
CA PRO A 174 20.78 -6.19 -5.16
C PRO A 174 19.96 -7.38 -4.63
N SER A 175 19.71 -8.38 -5.49
CA SER A 175 19.11 -9.63 -5.03
C SER A 175 20.00 -10.17 -3.91
N TYR A 176 19.43 -10.38 -2.74
CA TYR A 176 20.11 -11.16 -1.70
C TYR A 176 20.36 -12.54 -2.30
N GLN A 177 21.63 -12.80 -2.57
CA GLN A 177 22.13 -14.13 -2.97
C GLN A 177 22.03 -15.08 -1.79
#